data_28e8c8f906bea10abd803e0e1bec0c1c
#
_entry.id   28e8c8f906bea10abd803e0e1bec0c1c
#
_cell.length_a   1.000
_cell.length_b   1.000
_cell.length_c   1.000
_cell.angle_alpha   90.00
_cell.angle_beta   90.00
_cell.angle_gamma   90.00
#
_symmetry.space_group_name_H-M   'P 1'
#
loop_
_entity.id
_entity.type
_entity.pdbx_description
1 polymer ?
#
loop_
_entity_poly.entity_id
_entity_poly.type
_entity_poly.pdbx_seq_one_letter_code
_entity_poly.pdbx_strand_id
1 'polypeptide(L)'
;MNTSLNIAANRDERRTLVVVFLRGAADGLTLVAPVADDNYHKFRPRLAVAKKDAVPLDDIFGLHPNLRALEGAWQEGDLAILHGAGGESDTRSHFEAQDLMEHGGLAAGGWLARFLNLKHRPFLGRN
;
A
#
# COMPACT_ATOMS: atom_id res chain seq x y z
N MET A 1 21.50 -11.03 6.99
CA MET A 1 20.62 -11.61 8.03
C MET A 1 19.26 -11.79 7.41
N ASN A 2 18.83 -13.03 7.15
CA ASN A 2 17.52 -13.33 6.58
C ASN A 2 16.49 -13.31 7.71
N THR A 3 15.70 -12.27 7.79
CA THR A 3 14.53 -12.24 8.66
C THR A 3 13.40 -12.97 7.94
N SER A 4 13.25 -14.25 8.19
CA SER A 4 12.09 -15.02 7.76
C SER A 4 10.88 -14.51 8.55
N LEU A 5 9.93 -13.86 7.89
CA LEU A 5 8.62 -13.55 8.45
C LEU A 5 7.90 -14.88 8.73
N ASN A 6 7.98 -15.35 9.96
CA ASN A 6 7.21 -16.49 10.45
C ASN A 6 5.78 -16.01 10.72
N ILE A 7 4.93 -16.03 9.71
CA ILE A 7 3.48 -15.90 9.91
C ILE A 7 2.97 -17.25 10.38
N ALA A 8 3.15 -17.52 11.67
CA ALA A 8 2.47 -18.63 12.34
C ALA A 8 0.98 -18.28 12.41
N ALA A 9 0.20 -18.76 11.46
CA ALA A 9 -1.25 -18.64 11.49
C ALA A 9 -1.78 -19.51 12.64
N ASN A 10 -2.02 -18.90 13.80
CA ASN A 10 -2.82 -19.52 14.85
C ASN A 10 -4.25 -19.66 14.31
N ARG A 11 -4.73 -20.90 14.11
CA ARG A 11 -5.98 -21.22 13.41
C ARG A 11 -7.27 -20.84 14.19
N ASP A 12 -7.13 -20.33 15.42
CA ASP A 12 -8.29 -20.11 16.32
C ASP A 12 -8.71 -18.63 16.46
N GLU A 13 -7.98 -17.70 15.93
CA GLU A 13 -8.37 -16.28 15.94
C GLU A 13 -9.13 -15.93 14.66
N ARG A 14 -10.40 -15.60 14.80
CA ARG A 14 -11.22 -15.02 13.72
C ARG A 14 -10.71 -13.62 13.41
N ARG A 15 -9.74 -13.53 12.51
CA ARG A 15 -9.20 -12.24 12.05
C ARG A 15 -10.12 -11.67 10.99
N THR A 16 -10.48 -10.40 11.14
CA THR A 16 -11.25 -9.65 10.16
C THR A 16 -10.30 -8.88 9.25
N LEU A 17 -10.43 -9.05 7.93
CA LEU A 17 -9.78 -8.20 6.94
C LEU A 17 -10.74 -7.07 6.58
N VAL A 18 -10.31 -5.83 6.78
CA VAL A 18 -11.02 -4.65 6.30
C VAL A 18 -10.25 -4.07 5.12
N VAL A 19 -10.92 -3.95 3.97
CA VAL A 19 -10.33 -3.34 2.77
C VAL A 19 -10.96 -1.98 2.56
N VAL A 20 -10.14 -0.94 2.55
CA VAL A 20 -10.57 0.42 2.24
C VAL A 20 -10.02 0.81 0.88
N PHE A 21 -10.88 0.91 -0.11
CA PHE A 21 -10.51 1.30 -1.46
C PHE A 21 -10.82 2.78 -1.69
N LEU A 22 -9.77 3.60 -1.80
CA LEU A 22 -9.90 5.06 -2.01
C LEU A 22 -10.10 5.36 -3.50
N ARG A 23 -11.27 4.98 -4.01
CA ARG A 23 -11.60 5.02 -5.43
C ARG A 23 -11.61 6.45 -5.99
N GLY A 24 -10.64 6.75 -6.85
CA GLY A 24 -10.57 8.01 -7.61
C GLY A 24 -10.22 9.27 -6.83
N ALA A 25 -9.79 9.16 -5.57
CA ALA A 25 -9.57 10.32 -4.71
C ALA A 25 -8.20 10.34 -4.00
N ALA A 26 -7.34 9.36 -4.20
CA ALA A 26 -6.05 9.29 -3.52
C ALA A 26 -4.88 9.45 -4.50
N ASP A 27 -3.98 10.39 -4.23
CA ASP A 27 -2.70 10.53 -4.92
C ASP A 27 -1.58 9.98 -4.02
N GLY A 28 -1.01 8.85 -4.40
CA GLY A 28 0.03 8.17 -3.63
C GLY A 28 1.24 9.05 -3.30
N LEU A 29 1.67 9.90 -4.26
CA LEU A 29 2.77 10.84 -4.05
C LEU A 29 2.43 11.98 -3.08
N THR A 30 1.16 12.20 -2.80
CA THR A 30 0.73 13.16 -1.77
C THR A 30 0.53 12.47 -0.44
N LEU A 31 -0.02 11.25 -0.43
CA LEU A 31 -0.27 10.51 0.81
C LEU A 31 1.03 10.13 1.52
N VAL A 32 2.00 9.60 0.74
CA VAL A 32 3.34 9.22 1.23
C VAL A 32 4.36 9.86 0.30
N ALA A 33 4.80 11.03 0.68
CA ALA A 33 5.61 11.91 -0.14
C ALA A 33 7.10 11.63 0.03
N PRO A 34 7.89 11.54 -1.06
CA PRO A 34 9.35 11.47 -0.98
C PRO A 34 9.93 12.87 -0.72
N VAL A 35 9.71 13.37 0.49
CA VAL A 35 9.98 14.77 0.89
C VAL A 35 11.45 15.16 0.89
N ALA A 36 12.37 14.20 0.78
CA ALA A 36 13.79 14.46 0.63
C ALA A 36 14.29 14.39 -0.81
N ASP A 37 13.42 14.07 -1.79
CA ASP A 37 13.78 14.03 -3.21
C ASP A 37 13.57 15.39 -3.88
N ASP A 38 14.64 15.99 -4.38
CA ASP A 38 14.61 17.29 -5.08
C ASP A 38 13.74 17.24 -6.34
N ASN A 39 13.70 16.10 -7.05
CA ASN A 39 12.84 15.94 -8.22
C ASN A 39 11.36 15.97 -7.87
N TYR A 40 10.98 15.43 -6.70
CA TYR A 40 9.63 15.53 -6.21
C TYR A 40 9.17 16.99 -6.10
N HIS A 41 9.98 17.83 -5.49
CA HIS A 41 9.68 19.28 -5.37
C HIS A 41 9.74 20.00 -6.70
N LYS A 42 10.72 19.68 -7.55
CA LYS A 42 10.90 20.28 -8.87
C LYS A 42 9.73 20.02 -9.80
N PHE A 43 9.22 18.80 -9.83
CA PHE A 43 8.14 18.40 -10.74
C PHE A 43 6.73 18.61 -10.17
N ARG A 44 6.62 18.91 -8.88
CA ARG A 44 5.34 19.17 -8.20
C ARG A 44 5.34 20.48 -7.40
N PRO A 45 5.71 21.62 -8.00
CA PRO A 45 5.98 22.86 -7.27
C PRO A 45 4.78 23.41 -6.49
N ARG A 46 3.57 23.00 -6.81
CA ARG A 46 2.33 23.42 -6.12
C ARG A 46 1.70 22.35 -5.25
N LEU A 47 2.05 21.09 -5.47
CA LEU A 47 1.41 19.93 -4.81
C LEU A 47 2.36 19.18 -3.87
N ALA A 48 3.65 19.50 -3.92
CA ALA A 48 4.62 18.86 -3.05
C ALA A 48 4.35 19.21 -1.58
N VAL A 49 4.35 18.19 -0.75
CA VAL A 49 4.32 18.33 0.71
C VAL A 49 5.70 18.79 1.16
N ALA A 50 5.77 19.91 1.87
CA ALA A 50 7.05 20.40 2.39
C ALA A 50 7.57 19.46 3.49
N LYS A 51 8.88 19.20 3.51
CA LYS A 51 9.50 18.29 4.49
C LYS A 51 9.17 18.66 5.94
N LYS A 52 9.10 19.94 6.25
CA LYS A 52 8.77 20.46 7.60
C LYS A 52 7.34 20.17 8.06
N ASP A 53 6.42 19.96 7.10
CA ASP A 53 4.99 19.76 7.35
C ASP A 53 4.63 18.26 7.39
N ALA A 54 5.45 17.41 6.74
CA ALA A 54 5.23 15.98 6.69
C ALA A 54 5.45 15.30 8.04
N VAL A 55 4.76 14.21 8.30
CA VAL A 55 5.05 13.29 9.41
C VAL A 55 6.17 12.36 8.95
N PRO A 56 7.37 12.39 9.53
CA PRO A 56 8.50 11.62 9.05
C PRO A 56 8.27 10.12 9.21
N LEU A 57 8.60 9.36 8.18
CA LEU A 57 8.61 7.89 8.20
C LEU A 57 10.05 7.36 8.24
N ASP A 58 10.88 7.89 7.36
CA ASP A 58 12.30 7.58 7.24
C ASP A 58 13.07 8.81 6.70
N ASP A 59 14.30 8.61 6.22
CA ASP A 59 15.16 9.69 5.71
C ASP A 59 14.63 10.31 4.42
N ILE A 60 13.77 9.61 3.66
CA ILE A 60 13.30 10.00 2.33
C ILE A 60 11.81 10.35 2.37
N PHE A 61 10.99 9.54 3.03
CA PHE A 61 9.53 9.61 2.95
C PHE A 61 8.90 10.22 4.19
N GLY A 62 7.74 10.86 3.98
CA GLY A 62 6.87 11.32 5.04
C GLY A 62 5.39 11.19 4.67
N LEU A 63 4.55 10.97 5.68
CA LEU A 63 3.10 11.00 5.50
C LEU A 63 2.60 12.43 5.32
N HIS A 64 1.56 12.57 4.53
CA HIS A 64 0.80 13.83 4.49
C HIS A 64 0.33 14.22 5.92
N PRO A 65 0.34 15.50 6.30
CA PRO A 65 -0.05 15.94 7.66
C PRO A 65 -1.40 15.40 8.14
N ASN A 66 -2.38 15.26 7.23
CA ASN A 66 -3.70 14.72 7.53
C ASN A 66 -3.70 13.21 7.89
N LEU A 67 -2.60 12.52 7.63
CA LEU A 67 -2.41 11.11 7.99
C LEU A 67 -1.64 10.92 9.30
N ARG A 68 -1.45 11.99 10.08
CA ARG A 68 -0.73 11.96 11.37
C ARG A 68 -1.27 10.90 12.34
N ALA A 69 -2.54 10.56 12.26
CA ALA A 69 -3.14 9.50 13.07
C ALA A 69 -2.52 8.11 12.84
N LEU A 70 -1.82 7.91 11.73
CA LEU A 70 -1.12 6.65 11.41
C LEU A 70 0.31 6.60 11.95
N GLU A 71 0.82 7.69 12.51
CA GLU A 71 2.21 7.78 13.01
C GLU A 71 2.50 6.73 14.09
N GLY A 72 1.58 6.54 15.04
CA GLY A 72 1.72 5.53 16.08
C GLY A 72 1.83 4.11 15.51
N ALA A 73 0.95 3.76 14.57
CA ALA A 73 0.98 2.45 13.93
C ALA A 73 2.29 2.21 13.15
N TRP A 74 2.87 3.27 12.55
CA TRP A 74 4.18 3.18 11.91
C TRP A 74 5.30 2.92 12.91
N GLN A 75 5.32 3.66 14.02
CA GLN A 75 6.33 3.53 15.08
C GLN A 75 6.29 2.16 15.77
N GLU A 76 5.10 1.59 15.92
CA GLU A 76 4.85 0.27 16.52
C GLU A 76 5.12 -0.89 15.54
N GLY A 77 5.33 -0.60 14.24
CA GLY A 77 5.55 -1.61 13.20
C GLY A 77 4.26 -2.29 12.71
N ASP A 78 3.10 -1.73 13.03
CA ASP A 78 1.79 -2.23 12.64
C ASP A 78 1.30 -1.67 11.30
N LEU A 79 2.02 -0.69 10.73
CA LEU A 79 1.78 -0.12 9.42
C LEU A 79 2.89 -0.51 8.45
N ALA A 80 2.51 -1.02 7.28
CA ALA A 80 3.41 -1.23 6.15
C ALA A 80 2.97 -0.40 4.94
N ILE A 81 3.91 0.18 4.23
CA ILE A 81 3.68 0.99 3.04
C ILE A 81 4.35 0.32 1.84
N LEU A 82 3.59 0.10 0.78
CA LEU A 82 4.09 -0.46 -0.47
C LEU A 82 4.15 0.64 -1.52
N HIS A 83 5.37 1.06 -1.85
CA HIS A 83 5.60 2.04 -2.92
C HIS A 83 5.58 1.38 -4.28
N GLY A 84 5.19 2.16 -5.32
CA GLY A 84 5.19 1.69 -6.70
C GLY A 84 4.22 0.54 -6.96
N ALA A 85 3.23 0.34 -6.09
CA ALA A 85 2.19 -0.65 -6.27
C ALA A 85 1.22 -0.16 -7.35
N GLY A 86 1.29 -0.75 -8.53
CA GLY A 86 0.46 -0.42 -9.68
C GLY A 86 0.31 -1.60 -10.61
N GLY A 87 -0.56 -1.46 -11.63
CA GLY A 87 -0.70 -2.44 -12.69
C GLY A 87 0.30 -2.20 -13.84
N GLU A 88 0.51 -3.21 -14.67
CA GLU A 88 1.34 -3.13 -15.89
C GLU A 88 0.68 -2.34 -17.03
N SER A 89 -0.61 -1.99 -16.87
CA SER A 89 -1.38 -1.27 -17.88
C SER A 89 -1.00 0.21 -17.91
N ASP A 90 -0.75 0.72 -19.10
CA ASP A 90 -0.51 2.14 -19.39
C ASP A 90 -1.80 2.90 -19.75
N THR A 91 -2.96 2.31 -19.45
CA THR A 91 -4.26 2.93 -19.74
C THR A 91 -4.35 4.33 -19.13
N ARG A 92 -4.87 5.27 -19.91
CA ARG A 92 -5.21 6.63 -19.45
C ARG A 92 -6.68 6.77 -19.08
N SER A 93 -7.44 5.69 -19.18
CA SER A 93 -8.82 5.63 -18.74
C SER A 93 -8.87 5.48 -17.22
N HIS A 94 -9.41 6.47 -16.54
CA HIS A 94 -9.60 6.45 -15.10
C HIS A 94 -10.43 5.25 -14.63
N PHE A 95 -11.51 4.94 -15.33
CA PHE A 95 -12.40 3.82 -15.00
C PHE A 95 -11.74 2.47 -15.22
N GLU A 96 -11.05 2.31 -16.35
CA GLU A 96 -10.32 1.07 -16.65
C GLU A 96 -9.19 0.83 -15.63
N ALA A 97 -8.44 1.88 -15.26
CA ALA A 97 -7.41 1.78 -14.25
C ALA A 97 -7.98 1.36 -12.88
N GLN A 98 -9.16 1.87 -12.50
CA GLN A 98 -9.83 1.45 -11.27
C GLN A 98 -10.23 -0.03 -11.32
N ASP A 99 -10.82 -0.49 -12.41
CA ASP A 99 -11.23 -1.88 -12.57
C ASP A 99 -10.02 -2.81 -12.53
N LEU A 100 -8.92 -2.45 -13.19
CA LEU A 100 -7.66 -3.20 -13.14
C LEU A 100 -7.08 -3.28 -11.73
N MET A 101 -7.14 -2.20 -10.96
CA MET A 101 -6.70 -2.18 -9.57
C MET A 101 -7.58 -3.06 -8.68
N GLU A 102 -8.89 -3.02 -8.83
CA GLU A 102 -9.83 -3.88 -8.08
C GLU A 102 -9.65 -5.36 -8.41
N HIS A 103 -9.39 -5.68 -9.67
CA HIS A 103 -9.11 -7.05 -10.10
C HIS A 103 -7.68 -7.51 -9.77
N GLY A 104 -6.76 -6.58 -9.55
CA GLY A 104 -5.34 -6.89 -9.37
C GLY A 104 -4.73 -7.50 -10.62
N GLY A 105 -5.02 -6.90 -11.80
CA GLY A 105 -4.60 -7.32 -13.12
C GLY A 105 -5.71 -7.99 -13.94
N LEU A 106 -5.33 -8.62 -15.05
CA LEU A 106 -6.25 -9.21 -16.01
C LEU A 106 -6.81 -10.59 -15.61
N ALA A 107 -6.31 -11.20 -14.53
CA ALA A 107 -6.76 -12.52 -14.10
C ALA A 107 -8.16 -12.46 -13.46
N ALA A 108 -9.04 -13.36 -13.86
CA ALA A 108 -10.40 -13.46 -13.32
C ALA A 108 -10.41 -13.67 -11.79
N GLY A 109 -11.43 -13.16 -11.12
CA GLY A 109 -11.72 -13.40 -9.71
C GLY A 109 -11.15 -12.37 -8.72
N GLY A 110 -10.44 -11.34 -9.20
CA GLY A 110 -9.89 -10.28 -8.38
C GLY A 110 -8.83 -10.73 -7.34
N TRP A 111 -8.03 -9.81 -6.85
CA TRP A 111 -6.96 -10.12 -5.90
C TRP A 111 -7.49 -10.60 -4.54
N LEU A 112 -8.61 -10.07 -4.09
CA LEU A 112 -9.22 -10.46 -2.81
C LEU A 112 -9.73 -11.90 -2.84
N ALA A 113 -10.39 -12.31 -3.94
CA ALA A 113 -10.83 -13.68 -4.11
C ALA A 113 -9.63 -14.65 -4.17
N ARG A 114 -8.55 -14.27 -4.86
CA ARG A 114 -7.31 -15.05 -4.87
C ARG A 114 -6.69 -15.18 -3.47
N PHE A 115 -6.65 -14.09 -2.71
CA PHE A 115 -6.16 -14.09 -1.33
C PHE A 115 -7.00 -15.00 -0.42
N LEU A 116 -8.33 -14.93 -0.50
CA LEU A 116 -9.23 -15.79 0.28
C LEU A 116 -9.09 -17.26 -0.11
N ASN A 117 -8.96 -17.57 -1.40
CA ASN A 117 -8.75 -18.93 -1.88
C ASN A 117 -7.41 -19.52 -1.42
N LEU A 118 -6.36 -18.71 -1.27
CA LEU A 118 -5.07 -19.15 -0.74
C LEU A 118 -5.18 -19.56 0.74
N LYS A 119 -6.03 -18.91 1.52
CA LYS A 119 -6.28 -19.27 2.93
C LYS A 119 -6.99 -20.62 3.10
N HIS A 120 -7.76 -21.04 2.10
CA HIS A 120 -8.49 -22.32 2.14
C HIS A 120 -7.69 -23.49 1.54
N ARG A 121 -6.52 -23.24 0.96
CA ARG A 121 -5.65 -24.34 0.52
C ARG A 121 -4.88 -24.88 1.73
N PRO A 122 -4.99 -26.19 2.04
CA PRO A 122 -4.10 -26.80 3.02
C PRO A 122 -2.66 -26.60 2.52
N PHE A 123 -1.79 -26.16 3.41
CA PHE A 123 -0.36 -26.03 3.13
C PHE A 123 0.16 -27.43 2.78
N LEU A 124 0.28 -27.73 1.49
CA LEU A 124 0.96 -28.94 1.05
C LEU A 124 2.43 -28.73 1.36
N GLY A 125 2.87 -29.29 2.52
CA GLY A 125 4.27 -29.32 2.88
C GLY A 125 5.07 -29.89 1.72
N ARG A 126 6.11 -29.19 1.31
CA ARG A 126 7.12 -29.77 0.43
C ARG A 126 7.82 -30.88 1.23
N ASN A 127 7.70 -32.12 0.73
CA ASN A 127 8.57 -33.22 1.11
C ASN A 127 10.00 -32.93 0.65
#